data_ac8fce8863ab167402780cfa9d8fe3c9
#
_entry.id   ac8fce8863ab167402780cfa9d8fe3c9
#
_cell.length_a   1.000
_cell.length_b   1.000
_cell.length_c   1.000
_cell.angle_alpha   90.00
_cell.angle_beta   90.00
_cell.angle_gamma   90.00
#
_symmetry.space_group_name_H-M   'P 1'
#
loop_
_entity.id
_entity.type
_entity.pdbx_description
1 polymer ?
#
loop_
_entity_poly.entity_id
_entity_poly.type
_entity_poly.pdbx_seq_one_letter_code
_entity_poly.pdbx_strand_id
1 'polypeptide(L)'
;MATAEYKNQQVSTFQGTGFVVGNAASSEVDTVEIDLTWQATDNLRIAIAAAYIDGIYADFSTAACTELQTAYFRGMAGPSRGYDAKLITINDFGPNVTDPTGLCRIVWNSAGLYGGGNQDLSGEDLGTGDYNGSVVIDYAAPLANGMVFFAGVDYNFFDDYRYTGDLDPIDVQEGTARINARLGITTGNLTALIYGRNLTDENIASGGFDTPLLAGGHSIYMAETRVVGARLTYKF
;
A
#
# COMPACT_ATOMS: atom_id res chain seq x y z
N MET A 1 6.69 6.24 -21.21
CA MET A 1 5.23 6.32 -21.06
C MET A 1 4.65 5.05 -21.63
N ALA A 2 3.80 4.38 -20.91
CA ALA A 2 3.12 3.16 -21.32
C ALA A 2 1.67 3.21 -20.84
N THR A 3 0.77 2.62 -21.63
CA THR A 3 -0.63 2.38 -21.28
C THR A 3 -0.87 0.88 -21.27
N ALA A 4 -1.50 0.37 -20.23
CA ALA A 4 -1.84 -1.04 -20.09
C ALA A 4 -3.30 -1.21 -19.71
N GLU A 5 -3.98 -2.15 -20.35
CA GLU A 5 -5.34 -2.59 -20.01
C GLU A 5 -5.26 -4.01 -19.43
N TYR A 6 -5.79 -4.21 -18.26
CA TYR A 6 -5.88 -5.52 -17.61
C TYR A 6 -7.33 -5.99 -17.60
N LYS A 7 -7.56 -7.23 -18.04
CA LYS A 7 -8.88 -7.85 -18.06
C LYS A 7 -8.92 -9.09 -17.20
N ASN A 8 -10.08 -9.37 -16.62
CA ASN A 8 -10.29 -10.52 -15.73
C ASN A 8 -9.32 -10.56 -14.55
N GLN A 9 -9.08 -9.41 -13.94
CA GLN A 9 -8.27 -9.32 -12.73
C GLN A 9 -8.87 -10.16 -11.62
N GLN A 10 -8.02 -10.95 -10.96
CA GLN A 10 -8.42 -11.70 -9.77
C GLN A 10 -8.28 -10.79 -8.55
N VAL A 11 -9.38 -10.58 -7.88
CA VAL A 11 -9.44 -9.84 -6.62
C VAL A 11 -9.76 -10.80 -5.50
N SER A 12 -8.97 -10.73 -4.44
CA SER A 12 -9.20 -11.48 -3.21
C SER A 12 -9.92 -10.59 -2.21
N THR A 13 -11.12 -10.98 -1.81
CA THR A 13 -11.90 -10.27 -0.80
C THR A 13 -12.13 -11.16 0.40
N PHE A 14 -12.15 -10.57 1.60
CA PHE A 14 -12.51 -11.31 2.79
C PHE A 14 -14.04 -11.32 2.94
N GLN A 15 -14.64 -12.51 2.95
CA GLN A 15 -16.07 -12.67 3.14
C GLN A 15 -16.38 -13.65 4.27
N GLY A 16 -17.07 -13.17 5.29
CA GLY A 16 -17.45 -13.99 6.44
C GLY A 16 -16.24 -14.45 7.26
N THR A 17 -15.70 -15.63 6.99
CA THR A 17 -14.57 -16.24 7.71
C THR A 17 -13.42 -16.64 6.81
N GLY A 18 -13.41 -16.24 5.54
CA GLY A 18 -12.40 -16.66 4.58
C GLY A 18 -12.22 -15.71 3.41
N PHE A 19 -11.11 -15.89 2.72
CA PHE A 19 -10.86 -15.16 1.47
C PHE A 19 -11.56 -15.85 0.31
N VAL A 20 -12.25 -15.06 -0.50
CA VAL A 20 -12.85 -15.48 -1.77
C VAL A 20 -12.12 -14.76 -2.90
N VAL A 21 -11.65 -15.54 -3.87
CA VAL A 21 -11.03 -15.01 -5.08
C VAL A 21 -12.05 -15.04 -6.20
N GLY A 22 -12.34 -13.88 -6.77
CA GLY A 22 -13.22 -13.72 -7.93
C GLY A 22 -12.52 -13.06 -9.10
N ASN A 23 -12.99 -13.30 -10.33
CA ASN A 23 -12.63 -12.50 -11.49
C ASN A 23 -13.55 -11.28 -11.48
N ALA A 24 -13.05 -10.16 -11.07
CA ALA A 24 -13.93 -9.07 -10.70
C ALA A 24 -13.70 -7.81 -11.52
N ALA A 25 -12.51 -7.55 -12.00
CA ALA A 25 -12.19 -6.23 -12.49
C ALA A 25 -11.49 -6.23 -13.83
N SER A 26 -11.69 -5.15 -14.57
CA SER A 26 -10.74 -4.65 -15.55
C SER A 26 -10.18 -3.32 -15.05
N SER A 27 -8.95 -3.02 -15.41
CA SER A 27 -8.30 -1.74 -15.08
C SER A 27 -7.52 -1.21 -16.25
N GLU A 28 -7.42 0.11 -16.31
CA GLU A 28 -6.56 0.85 -17.24
C GLU A 28 -5.51 1.58 -16.41
N VAL A 29 -4.26 1.51 -16.85
CA VAL A 29 -3.12 2.10 -16.15
C VAL A 29 -2.23 2.83 -17.13
N ASP A 30 -2.03 4.11 -16.89
CA ASP A 30 -1.05 4.93 -17.60
C ASP A 30 0.19 5.13 -16.71
N THR A 31 1.38 4.93 -17.27
CA THR A 31 2.63 5.06 -16.52
C THR A 31 3.65 5.93 -17.23
N VAL A 32 4.38 6.72 -16.44
CA VAL A 32 5.60 7.42 -16.86
C VAL A 32 6.72 7.02 -15.91
N GLU A 33 7.79 6.43 -16.44
CA GLU A 33 8.93 5.99 -15.66
C GLU A 33 10.20 6.70 -16.08
N ILE A 34 11.04 7.01 -15.11
CA ILE A 34 12.38 7.58 -15.28
C ILE A 34 13.37 6.71 -14.52
N ASP A 35 14.42 6.29 -15.19
CA ASP A 35 15.57 5.60 -14.60
C ASP A 35 16.85 6.27 -15.06
N LEU A 36 17.66 6.74 -14.12
CA LEU A 36 18.93 7.42 -14.38
C LEU A 36 20.00 6.86 -13.47
N THR A 37 21.11 6.47 -14.06
CA THR A 37 22.33 6.16 -13.32
C THR A 37 23.45 7.08 -13.80
N TRP A 38 24.05 7.80 -12.86
CA TRP A 38 25.13 8.75 -13.13
C TRP A 38 26.36 8.47 -12.28
N GLN A 39 27.49 8.20 -12.95
CA GLN A 39 28.79 8.14 -12.30
C GLN A 39 29.37 9.56 -12.25
N ALA A 40 29.06 10.30 -11.17
CA ALA A 40 29.41 11.71 -11.04
C ALA A 40 30.93 11.93 -10.90
N THR A 41 31.63 11.01 -10.25
CA THR A 41 33.09 10.92 -10.17
C THR A 41 33.51 9.44 -10.12
N ASP A 42 34.80 9.14 -10.14
CA ASP A 42 35.31 7.77 -9.97
C ASP A 42 34.83 7.13 -8.67
N ASN A 43 34.52 7.93 -7.67
CA ASN A 43 34.15 7.49 -6.33
C ASN A 43 32.66 7.69 -6.00
N LEU A 44 31.89 8.43 -6.80
CA LEU A 44 30.50 8.82 -6.51
C LEU A 44 29.56 8.36 -7.62
N ARG A 45 28.62 7.50 -7.26
CA ARG A 45 27.50 7.04 -8.10
C ARG A 45 26.18 7.55 -7.55
N ILE A 46 25.31 8.04 -8.42
CA ILE A 46 23.94 8.44 -8.10
C ILE A 46 23.02 7.66 -9.03
N ALA A 47 22.00 7.03 -8.45
CA ALA A 47 20.93 6.41 -9.21
C ALA A 47 19.59 7.00 -8.75
N ILE A 48 18.73 7.30 -9.72
CA ILE A 48 17.39 7.87 -9.51
C ILE A 48 16.43 7.00 -10.30
N ALA A 49 15.38 6.51 -9.65
CA ALA A 49 14.25 5.88 -10.29
C ALA A 49 12.97 6.55 -9.78
N ALA A 50 12.05 6.86 -10.68
CA ALA A 50 10.75 7.43 -10.32
C ALA A 50 9.69 6.96 -11.30
N ALA A 51 8.47 6.75 -10.80
CA ALA A 51 7.31 6.44 -11.60
C ALA A 51 6.15 7.36 -11.22
N TYR A 52 5.39 7.78 -12.23
CA TYR A 52 4.05 8.31 -12.10
C TYR A 52 3.09 7.27 -12.68
N ILE A 53 2.02 6.96 -11.96
CA ILE A 53 1.05 5.93 -12.28
C ILE A 53 -0.33 6.55 -12.14
N ASP A 54 -1.12 6.49 -13.19
CA ASP A 54 -2.52 6.88 -13.19
C ASP A 54 -3.33 5.64 -13.56
N GLY A 55 -4.05 5.09 -12.60
CA GLY A 55 -4.73 3.82 -12.74
C GLY A 55 -6.17 3.87 -12.23
N ILE A 56 -7.11 3.40 -13.05
CA ILE A 56 -8.53 3.33 -12.70
C ILE A 56 -9.08 1.91 -12.89
N TYR A 57 -10.10 1.57 -12.12
CA TYR A 57 -10.96 0.43 -12.41
C TYR A 57 -11.85 0.77 -13.61
N ALA A 58 -11.62 0.14 -14.76
CA ALA A 58 -12.49 0.31 -15.93
C ALA A 58 -13.86 -0.37 -15.75
N ASP A 59 -13.90 -1.51 -15.05
CA ASP A 59 -15.13 -2.21 -14.64
C ASP A 59 -14.85 -3.00 -13.36
N PHE A 60 -15.51 -2.62 -12.26
CA PHE A 60 -15.49 -3.36 -11.01
C PHE A 60 -16.80 -3.19 -10.25
N SER A 61 -17.89 -3.65 -10.84
CA SER A 61 -19.27 -3.51 -10.33
C SER A 61 -19.60 -4.49 -9.19
N THR A 62 -18.70 -5.37 -8.80
CA THR A 62 -18.90 -6.42 -7.79
C THR A 62 -17.88 -6.38 -6.65
N ALA A 63 -17.27 -5.24 -6.39
CA ALA A 63 -16.35 -5.06 -5.28
C ALA A 63 -17.05 -5.34 -3.94
N ALA A 64 -16.30 -5.81 -2.94
CA ALA A 64 -16.83 -5.94 -1.59
C ALA A 64 -17.22 -4.56 -1.05
N CYS A 65 -18.26 -4.51 -0.24
CA CYS A 65 -18.54 -3.31 0.56
C CYS A 65 -17.46 -3.15 1.63
N THR A 66 -17.14 -1.91 1.99
CA THR A 66 -16.18 -1.61 3.05
C THR A 66 -16.67 -2.14 4.39
N GLU A 67 -15.76 -2.34 5.35
CA GLU A 67 -16.16 -2.82 6.67
C GLU A 67 -17.04 -1.79 7.41
N LEU A 68 -16.88 -0.50 7.16
CA LEU A 68 -17.77 0.53 7.68
C LEU A 68 -19.20 0.35 7.19
N GLN A 69 -19.38 0.12 5.88
CA GLN A 69 -20.67 -0.16 5.28
C GLN A 69 -21.28 -1.43 5.86
N THR A 70 -20.50 -2.50 5.95
CA THR A 70 -20.97 -3.79 6.49
C THR A 70 -21.28 -3.71 7.97
N ALA A 71 -20.50 -3.01 8.78
CA ALA A 71 -20.73 -2.80 10.20
C ALA A 71 -22.06 -2.07 10.44
N TYR A 72 -22.36 -1.05 9.64
CA TYR A 72 -23.62 -0.31 9.71
C TYR A 72 -24.82 -1.22 9.47
N PHE A 73 -24.77 -2.10 8.48
CA PHE A 73 -25.90 -2.96 8.13
C PHE A 73 -26.03 -4.22 8.99
N ARG A 74 -24.97 -4.72 9.62
CA ARG A 74 -25.01 -5.95 10.42
C ARG A 74 -26.01 -5.88 11.58
N GLY A 75 -26.23 -4.70 12.13
CA GLY A 75 -27.20 -4.46 13.21
C GLY A 75 -28.62 -4.21 12.75
N MET A 76 -28.86 -4.06 11.45
CA MET A 76 -30.14 -3.68 10.90
C MET A 76 -30.98 -4.87 10.45
N ALA A 77 -32.29 -4.76 10.58
CA ALA A 77 -33.22 -5.71 10.00
C ALA A 77 -33.62 -5.26 8.59
N GLY A 78 -33.63 -6.20 7.64
CA GLY A 78 -33.98 -5.93 6.25
C GLY A 78 -35.49 -5.71 6.06
N PRO A 79 -35.95 -5.49 4.81
CA PRO A 79 -37.34 -5.17 4.47
C PRO A 79 -38.36 -6.15 4.99
N SER A 80 -38.02 -7.43 5.07
CA SER A 80 -38.89 -8.47 5.65
C SER A 80 -39.22 -8.28 7.15
N ARG A 81 -38.48 -7.40 7.83
CA ARG A 81 -38.70 -7.01 9.22
C ARG A 81 -39.16 -5.55 9.39
N GLY A 82 -39.58 -4.93 8.28
CA GLY A 82 -40.09 -3.56 8.30
C GLY A 82 -39.01 -2.47 8.26
N TYR A 83 -37.80 -2.84 7.89
CA TYR A 83 -36.71 -1.90 7.65
C TYR A 83 -36.68 -1.54 6.15
N ASP A 84 -36.93 -0.31 5.80
CA ASP A 84 -36.67 0.20 4.46
C ASP A 84 -35.16 0.42 4.31
N ALA A 85 -34.58 -0.22 3.30
CA ALA A 85 -33.18 -0.03 2.95
C ALA A 85 -32.93 1.46 2.65
N LYS A 86 -32.51 2.18 3.66
CA LYS A 86 -32.11 3.57 3.51
C LYS A 86 -30.74 3.58 2.87
N LEU A 87 -30.58 4.40 1.85
CA LEU A 87 -29.25 4.72 1.33
C LEU A 87 -28.39 5.24 2.49
N ILE A 88 -27.29 4.57 2.76
CA ILE A 88 -26.30 5.09 3.68
C ILE A 88 -25.75 6.36 3.08
N THR A 89 -25.73 7.39 3.87
CA THR A 89 -25.10 8.65 3.52
C THR A 89 -23.81 8.80 4.30
N ILE A 90 -22.90 9.61 3.78
CA ILE A 90 -21.67 10.00 4.44
C ILE A 90 -21.82 10.37 5.93
N ASN A 91 -22.97 10.93 6.30
CA ASN A 91 -23.25 11.34 7.66
C ASN A 91 -23.49 10.16 8.62
N ASP A 92 -23.72 8.98 8.09
CA ASP A 92 -23.97 7.78 8.89
C ASP A 92 -22.68 7.17 9.46
N PHE A 93 -21.52 7.55 8.90
CA PHE A 93 -20.19 7.09 9.34
C PHE A 93 -19.43 8.09 10.23
N GLY A 94 -19.98 9.27 10.45
CA GLY A 94 -19.36 10.34 11.24
C GLY A 94 -18.64 11.40 10.40
N PRO A 95 -18.20 12.49 11.04
CA PRO A 95 -17.80 13.72 10.34
C PRO A 95 -16.48 13.63 9.57
N ASN A 96 -15.69 12.59 9.77
CA ASN A 96 -14.36 12.45 9.18
C ASN A 96 -14.28 11.33 8.13
N VAL A 97 -15.37 10.67 7.82
CA VAL A 97 -15.41 9.57 6.86
C VAL A 97 -16.14 10.04 5.62
N THR A 98 -15.40 10.24 4.56
CA THR A 98 -15.93 10.43 3.22
C THR A 98 -16.15 9.07 2.60
N ASP A 99 -17.29 8.44 2.84
CA ASP A 99 -17.71 7.34 1.97
C ASP A 99 -18.28 7.98 0.69
N PRO A 100 -17.56 7.94 -0.42
CA PRO A 100 -18.02 8.57 -1.67
C PRO A 100 -19.23 7.87 -2.24
N THR A 101 -19.49 6.65 -1.82
CA THR A 101 -20.40 5.84 -2.60
C THR A 101 -21.76 5.70 -1.98
N GLY A 102 -21.93 5.64 -0.67
CA GLY A 102 -23.23 5.34 -0.09
C GLY A 102 -23.98 4.20 -0.79
N LEU A 103 -23.29 3.45 -1.67
CA LEU A 103 -23.84 2.65 -2.76
C LEU A 103 -23.61 1.15 -2.54
N CYS A 104 -23.26 0.73 -1.33
CA CYS A 104 -23.23 -0.70 -1.03
C CYS A 104 -24.64 -1.29 -1.26
N ARG A 105 -24.76 -2.14 -2.26
CA ARG A 105 -25.99 -2.89 -2.54
C ARG A 105 -26.12 -4.05 -1.57
N ILE A 106 -27.01 -3.91 -0.64
CA ILE A 106 -27.21 -4.88 0.43
C ILE A 106 -28.04 -6.05 -0.02
N VAL A 107 -27.59 -7.24 0.31
CA VAL A 107 -28.33 -8.50 0.17
C VAL A 107 -28.81 -8.94 1.54
N TRP A 108 -30.14 -8.98 1.72
CA TRP A 108 -30.77 -9.49 2.93
C TRP A 108 -31.03 -10.99 2.78
N ASN A 109 -30.70 -11.77 3.81
CA ASN A 109 -31.05 -13.17 3.84
C ASN A 109 -32.56 -13.39 4.11
N SER A 110 -33.04 -14.64 4.04
CA SER A 110 -34.45 -14.97 4.26
C SER A 110 -34.97 -14.64 5.65
N ALA A 111 -34.09 -14.43 6.63
CA ALA A 111 -34.47 -13.98 7.97
C ALA A 111 -34.52 -12.44 8.10
N GLY A 112 -34.26 -11.69 7.01
CA GLY A 112 -34.19 -10.24 7.00
C GLY A 112 -32.98 -9.68 7.75
N LEU A 113 -31.88 -10.44 7.77
CA LEU A 113 -30.60 -10.01 8.32
C LEU A 113 -29.61 -9.72 7.17
N TYR A 114 -28.61 -8.90 7.45
CA TYR A 114 -27.54 -8.62 6.50
C TYR A 114 -26.90 -9.94 6.02
N GLY A 115 -26.92 -10.18 4.72
CA GLY A 115 -26.40 -11.38 4.08
C GLY A 115 -25.17 -11.12 3.19
N GLY A 116 -24.75 -9.89 3.08
CA GLY A 116 -23.64 -9.45 2.24
C GLY A 116 -23.98 -8.17 1.47
N GLY A 117 -23.01 -7.69 0.71
CA GLY A 117 -23.20 -6.54 -0.17
C GLY A 117 -22.07 -6.41 -1.16
N ASN A 118 -22.34 -5.66 -2.22
CA ASN A 118 -21.37 -5.28 -3.24
C ASN A 118 -21.46 -3.79 -3.51
N GLN A 119 -20.33 -3.19 -3.84
CA GLN A 119 -20.23 -1.82 -4.34
C GLN A 119 -19.70 -1.80 -5.77
N ASP A 120 -19.95 -0.71 -6.46
CA ASP A 120 -19.42 -0.48 -7.80
C ASP A 120 -18.26 0.53 -7.71
N LEU A 121 -17.06 0.04 -7.98
CA LEU A 121 -15.84 0.84 -8.01
C LEU A 121 -15.41 1.19 -9.44
N SER A 122 -16.28 0.97 -10.44
CA SER A 122 -15.96 1.33 -11.82
C SER A 122 -15.75 2.84 -11.95
N GLY A 123 -14.63 3.23 -12.55
CA GLY A 123 -14.20 4.63 -12.67
C GLY A 123 -13.43 5.19 -11.47
N GLU A 124 -13.33 4.44 -10.38
CA GLU A 124 -12.53 4.85 -9.22
C GLU A 124 -11.04 4.55 -9.44
N ASP A 125 -10.19 5.33 -8.77
CA ASP A 125 -8.75 5.12 -8.71
C ASP A 125 -8.42 3.74 -8.10
N LEU A 126 -7.34 3.11 -8.55
CA LEU A 126 -6.90 1.80 -8.03
C LEU A 126 -6.43 1.85 -6.56
N GLY A 127 -6.22 3.03 -6.00
CA GLY A 127 -5.71 3.23 -4.66
C GLY A 127 -4.24 2.85 -4.48
N THR A 128 -3.47 2.78 -5.55
CA THR A 128 -2.06 2.35 -5.51
C THR A 128 -1.06 3.48 -5.25
N GLY A 129 -1.53 4.72 -5.19
CA GLY A 129 -0.73 5.94 -5.16
C GLY A 129 -0.20 6.34 -6.54
N ASP A 130 -0.18 7.65 -6.80
CA ASP A 130 0.13 8.20 -8.13
C ASP A 130 1.61 8.24 -8.42
N TYR A 131 2.46 8.36 -7.41
CA TYR A 131 3.91 8.45 -7.63
C TYR A 131 4.73 7.69 -6.59
N ASN A 132 5.84 7.20 -7.03
CA ASN A 132 6.87 6.63 -6.16
C ASN A 132 8.24 6.85 -6.74
N GLY A 133 9.27 6.71 -5.92
CA GLY A 133 10.62 6.79 -6.42
C GLY A 133 11.69 6.53 -5.38
N SER A 134 12.93 6.51 -5.89
CA SER A 134 14.11 6.32 -5.07
C SER A 134 15.30 7.13 -5.59
N VAL A 135 16.11 7.59 -4.65
CA VAL A 135 17.43 8.18 -4.93
C VAL A 135 18.46 7.41 -4.13
N VAL A 136 19.42 6.81 -4.81
CA VAL A 136 20.53 6.05 -4.22
C VAL A 136 21.82 6.79 -4.48
N ILE A 137 22.56 7.10 -3.43
CA ILE A 137 23.88 7.74 -3.49
C ILE A 137 24.90 6.79 -2.88
N ASP A 138 25.85 6.36 -3.67
CA ASP A 138 26.97 5.51 -3.26
C ASP A 138 28.28 6.23 -3.43
N TYR A 139 29.08 6.20 -2.38
CA TYR A 139 30.44 6.73 -2.38
C TYR A 139 31.42 5.65 -1.94
N ALA A 140 32.51 5.48 -2.66
CA ALA A 140 33.59 4.59 -2.27
C ALA A 140 34.94 5.20 -2.65
N ALA A 141 35.84 5.31 -1.69
CA ALA A 141 37.18 5.89 -1.92
C ALA A 141 38.28 5.03 -1.29
N PRO A 142 39.39 4.82 -2.03
CA PRO A 142 40.59 4.22 -1.45
C PRO A 142 41.17 5.16 -0.40
N LEU A 143 41.59 4.59 0.72
CA LEU A 143 42.33 5.25 1.79
C LEU A 143 43.77 4.81 1.78
N ALA A 144 44.62 5.46 2.58
CA ALA A 144 45.96 5.01 2.83
C ALA A 144 45.98 3.56 3.33
N ASN A 145 47.05 2.84 3.09
CA ASN A 145 47.29 1.45 3.54
C ASN A 145 46.33 0.40 2.93
N GLY A 146 45.78 0.65 1.74
CA GLY A 146 44.96 -0.33 1.04
C GLY A 146 43.56 -0.52 1.64
N MET A 147 43.12 0.34 2.53
CA MET A 147 41.75 0.38 3.01
C MET A 147 40.82 1.05 1.98
N VAL A 148 39.56 0.68 1.99
CA VAL A 148 38.51 1.33 1.22
C VAL A 148 37.39 1.78 2.15
N PHE A 149 37.14 3.07 2.18
CA PHE A 149 35.98 3.65 2.81
C PHE A 149 34.79 3.60 1.86
N PHE A 150 33.60 3.28 2.36
CA PHE A 150 32.36 3.39 1.60
C PHE A 150 31.23 3.93 2.45
N ALA A 151 30.34 4.66 1.81
CA ALA A 151 29.12 5.18 2.39
C ALA A 151 27.99 5.09 1.35
N GLY A 152 26.76 4.95 1.80
CA GLY A 152 25.60 4.97 0.94
C GLY A 152 24.39 5.51 1.67
N VAL A 153 23.53 6.20 0.92
CA VAL A 153 22.23 6.70 1.37
C VAL A 153 21.20 6.29 0.32
N ASP A 154 20.10 5.73 0.79
CA ASP A 154 18.95 5.39 -0.04
C ASP A 154 17.77 6.23 0.49
N TYR A 155 17.19 7.07 -0.35
CA TYR A 155 15.96 7.80 -0.11
C TYR A 155 14.85 7.21 -0.95
N ASN A 156 13.77 6.76 -0.32
CA ASN A 156 12.61 6.19 -1.00
C ASN A 156 11.38 6.96 -0.59
N PHE A 157 10.55 7.34 -1.56
CA PHE A 157 9.30 8.03 -1.33
C PHE A 157 8.16 7.34 -2.07
N PHE A 158 6.97 7.39 -1.45
CA PHE A 158 5.73 6.85 -1.98
C PHE A 158 4.63 7.85 -1.69
N ASP A 159 3.68 7.94 -2.61
CA ASP A 159 2.43 8.66 -2.42
C ASP A 159 1.52 7.95 -1.40
N ASP A 160 0.43 8.57 -1.03
CA ASP A 160 -0.60 7.89 -0.26
C ASP A 160 -1.23 6.76 -1.07
N TYR A 161 -1.59 5.70 -0.40
CA TYR A 161 -2.23 4.54 -1.02
C TYR A 161 -3.21 3.86 -0.07
N ARG A 162 -4.18 3.16 -0.64
CA ARG A 162 -5.08 2.29 0.10
C ARG A 162 -4.47 0.90 0.21
N TYR A 163 -4.42 0.36 1.42
CA TYR A 163 -3.80 -0.95 1.65
C TYR A 163 -4.82 -2.11 1.64
N THR A 164 -6.11 -1.82 1.35
CA THR A 164 -7.19 -2.79 1.13
C THR A 164 -7.80 -2.60 -0.25
N GLY A 165 -8.30 -3.68 -0.85
CA GLY A 165 -8.81 -3.67 -2.22
C GLY A 165 -10.28 -3.23 -2.37
N ASP A 166 -10.98 -2.97 -1.27
CA ASP A 166 -12.35 -2.45 -1.24
C ASP A 166 -12.41 -0.90 -1.18
N LEU A 167 -11.23 -0.27 -1.20
CA LEU A 167 -11.03 1.17 -1.15
C LEU A 167 -11.66 1.82 0.09
N ASP A 168 -11.71 1.14 1.23
CA ASP A 168 -12.20 1.72 2.48
C ASP A 168 -11.46 3.03 2.77
N PRO A 169 -12.17 4.16 2.99
CA PRO A 169 -11.54 5.46 3.19
C PRO A 169 -10.70 5.57 4.47
N ILE A 170 -10.83 4.64 5.41
CA ILE A 170 -9.97 4.61 6.60
C ILE A 170 -8.69 3.78 6.40
N ASP A 171 -8.64 2.95 5.37
CA ASP A 171 -7.52 2.08 5.05
C ASP A 171 -6.48 2.78 4.17
N VAL A 172 -6.11 3.99 4.56
CA VAL A 172 -5.15 4.83 3.85
C VAL A 172 -3.82 4.84 4.58
N GLN A 173 -2.76 4.54 3.87
CA GLN A 173 -1.40 4.89 4.25
C GLN A 173 -1.08 6.26 3.65
N GLU A 174 -0.81 7.23 4.49
CA GLU A 174 -0.32 8.55 4.04
C GLU A 174 1.04 8.41 3.34
N GLY A 175 1.33 9.35 2.44
CA GLY A 175 2.59 9.39 1.70
C GLY A 175 3.80 9.34 2.64
N THR A 176 4.81 8.56 2.27
CA THR A 176 5.98 8.28 3.13
C THR A 176 7.29 8.59 2.45
N ALA A 177 8.29 8.93 3.26
CA ALA A 177 9.66 9.14 2.82
C ALA A 177 10.65 8.46 3.77
N ARG A 178 11.28 7.36 3.33
CA ARG A 178 12.25 6.61 4.12
C ARG A 178 13.67 6.89 3.71
N ILE A 179 14.53 7.06 4.72
CA ILE A 179 15.97 7.15 4.55
C ILE A 179 16.63 5.91 5.16
N ASN A 180 17.48 5.25 4.36
CA ASN A 180 18.44 4.27 4.84
C ASN A 180 19.84 4.80 4.61
N ALA A 181 20.76 4.45 5.50
CA ALA A 181 22.16 4.84 5.35
C ALA A 181 23.10 3.70 5.78
N ARG A 182 24.26 3.66 5.16
CA ARG A 182 25.33 2.74 5.51
C ARG A 182 26.68 3.42 5.42
N LEU A 183 27.60 2.99 6.26
CA LEU A 183 28.95 3.53 6.36
C LEU A 183 29.90 2.41 6.77
N GLY A 184 30.99 2.23 6.07
CA GLY A 184 31.91 1.15 6.40
C GLY A 184 33.33 1.32 5.86
N ILE A 185 34.18 0.40 6.31
CA ILE A 185 35.58 0.27 5.86
C ILE A 185 35.86 -1.19 5.55
N THR A 186 36.57 -1.40 4.46
CA THR A 186 37.15 -2.70 4.10
C THR A 186 38.68 -2.60 4.18
N THR A 187 39.31 -3.58 4.80
CA THR A 187 40.77 -3.74 4.85
C THR A 187 41.14 -5.23 4.65
N GLY A 188 41.82 -5.55 3.57
CA GLY A 188 42.07 -6.95 3.21
C GLY A 188 40.79 -7.77 3.14
N ASN A 189 40.67 -8.80 3.97
CA ASN A 189 39.53 -9.69 4.03
C ASN A 189 38.45 -9.25 5.04
N LEU A 190 38.68 -8.16 5.77
CA LEU A 190 37.80 -7.68 6.83
C LEU A 190 36.97 -6.47 6.36
N THR A 191 35.67 -6.52 6.56
CA THR A 191 34.74 -5.39 6.37
C THR A 191 33.99 -5.10 7.66
N ALA A 192 34.06 -3.86 8.14
CA ALA A 192 33.25 -3.32 9.21
C ALA A 192 32.23 -2.34 8.65
N LEU A 193 30.97 -2.48 9.03
CA LEU A 193 29.83 -1.71 8.54
C LEU A 193 28.94 -1.31 9.71
N ILE A 194 28.50 -0.06 9.74
CA ILE A 194 27.33 0.39 10.50
C ILE A 194 26.23 0.78 9.50
N TYR A 195 24.98 0.54 9.87
CA TYR A 195 23.85 0.85 8.99
C TYR A 195 22.63 1.26 9.81
N GLY A 196 21.77 2.02 9.18
CA GLY A 196 20.44 2.32 9.66
C GLY A 196 19.43 2.14 8.56
N ARG A 197 18.30 1.53 8.89
CA ARG A 197 17.13 1.39 8.01
C ARG A 197 15.97 2.13 8.62
N ASN A 198 15.14 2.72 7.76
CA ASN A 198 14.03 3.56 8.18
C ASN A 198 14.45 4.59 9.24
N LEU A 199 15.51 5.37 8.94
CA LEU A 199 16.04 6.38 9.87
C LEU A 199 15.05 7.52 10.13
N THR A 200 14.12 7.77 9.23
CA THR A 200 13.00 8.70 9.37
C THR A 200 11.95 8.22 10.37
N ASP A 201 11.99 6.93 10.76
CA ASP A 201 11.06 6.28 11.71
C ASP A 201 9.61 6.30 11.24
N GLU A 202 9.41 6.12 9.94
CA GLU A 202 8.07 6.05 9.34
C GLU A 202 7.34 4.79 9.77
N ASN A 203 6.06 4.95 10.12
CA ASN A 203 5.15 3.84 10.36
C ASN A 203 4.39 3.56 9.07
N ILE A 204 4.65 2.41 8.44
CA ILE A 204 4.13 2.08 7.12
C ILE A 204 3.25 0.84 7.22
N ALA A 205 2.00 0.97 6.83
CA ALA A 205 1.10 -0.13 6.60
C ALA A 205 1.46 -0.81 5.28
N SER A 206 2.03 -2.00 5.32
CA SER A 206 2.41 -2.76 4.12
C SER A 206 1.26 -3.57 3.51
N GLY A 207 0.10 -3.57 4.16
CA GLY A 207 -1.12 -4.23 3.75
C GLY A 207 -2.08 -4.35 4.92
N GLY A 208 -3.32 -4.72 4.64
CA GLY A 208 -4.35 -4.88 5.64
C GLY A 208 -5.50 -5.75 5.15
N PHE A 209 -6.43 -5.99 6.04
CA PHE A 209 -7.69 -6.67 5.74
C PHE A 209 -8.70 -6.39 6.85
N ASP A 210 -9.97 -6.53 6.53
CA ASP A 210 -11.06 -6.47 7.51
C ASP A 210 -10.92 -7.57 8.54
N THR A 211 -10.96 -7.21 9.82
CA THR A 211 -10.79 -8.20 10.90
C THR A 211 -12.00 -9.15 10.94
N PRO A 212 -11.80 -10.45 10.76
CA PRO A 212 -12.88 -11.41 10.76
C PRO A 212 -13.73 -11.34 12.04
N LEU A 213 -15.04 -11.37 11.88
CA LEU A 213 -16.02 -11.40 12.99
C LEU A 213 -16.01 -10.18 13.91
N LEU A 214 -15.26 -9.15 13.57
CA LEU A 214 -15.22 -7.89 14.30
C LEU A 214 -15.77 -6.77 13.41
N ALA A 215 -17.02 -6.38 13.64
CA ALA A 215 -17.66 -5.32 12.86
C ALA A 215 -16.91 -3.98 13.02
N GLY A 216 -16.50 -3.39 11.89
CA GLY A 216 -15.69 -2.17 11.85
C GLY A 216 -14.24 -2.39 12.29
N GLY A 217 -13.77 -3.64 12.31
CA GLY A 217 -12.40 -3.97 12.69
C GLY A 217 -11.47 -4.06 11.50
N HIS A 218 -10.29 -3.43 11.59
CA HIS A 218 -9.24 -3.47 10.59
C HIS A 218 -7.96 -4.06 11.18
N SER A 219 -7.30 -4.92 10.42
CA SER A 219 -6.00 -5.50 10.77
C SER A 219 -4.96 -5.03 9.78
N ILE A 220 -3.82 -4.56 10.28
CA ILE A 220 -2.77 -3.94 9.48
C ILE A 220 -1.47 -4.71 9.65
N TYR A 221 -0.78 -4.97 8.56
CA TYR A 221 0.59 -5.45 8.54
C TYR A 221 1.54 -4.26 8.51
N MET A 222 2.35 -4.12 9.55
CA MET A 222 3.34 -3.06 9.62
C MET A 222 4.64 -3.47 8.93
N ALA A 223 5.22 -2.56 8.16
CA ALA A 223 6.58 -2.71 7.64
C ALA A 223 7.62 -2.58 8.76
N GLU A 224 8.89 -2.85 8.43
CA GLU A 224 9.99 -2.76 9.39
C GLU A 224 10.11 -1.34 9.97
N THR A 225 10.13 -1.25 11.30
CA THR A 225 10.42 -0.01 12.03
C THR A 225 11.90 0.36 11.93
N ARG A 226 12.30 1.49 12.52
CA ARG A 226 13.70 1.91 12.51
C ARG A 226 14.63 0.88 13.13
N VAL A 227 15.67 0.51 12.38
CA VAL A 227 16.72 -0.41 12.81
C VAL A 227 18.08 0.25 12.63
N VAL A 228 18.91 0.18 13.66
CA VAL A 228 20.33 0.56 13.59
C VAL A 228 21.17 -0.65 13.97
N GLY A 229 22.19 -0.94 13.20
CA GLY A 229 23.02 -2.12 13.43
C GLY A 229 24.46 -1.96 12.99
N ALA A 230 25.27 -2.91 13.40
CA ALA A 230 26.64 -3.06 12.93
C ALA A 230 26.89 -4.48 12.45
N ARG A 231 27.75 -4.62 11.44
CA ARG A 231 28.14 -5.93 10.89
C ARG A 231 29.65 -5.97 10.70
N LEU A 232 30.24 -7.07 11.13
CA LEU A 232 31.63 -7.40 10.87
C LEU A 232 31.65 -8.65 9.99
N THR A 233 32.33 -8.57 8.85
CA THR A 233 32.43 -9.68 7.89
C THR A 233 33.89 -9.99 7.62
N TYR A 234 34.28 -11.25 7.76
CA TYR A 234 35.60 -11.75 7.38
C TYR A 234 35.47 -12.81 6.28
N LYS A 235 36.24 -12.64 5.21
CA LYS A 235 36.30 -13.62 4.08
C LYS A 235 37.56 -14.48 4.27
N PHE A 236 37.36 -15.78 4.33
CA PHE A 236 38.48 -16.77 4.42
C PHE A 236 39.12 -17.05 3.07
#